data_d586e82f9b1a57323d0a0e4080bb9252
#
_entry.id   d586e82f9b1a57323d0a0e4080bb9252
#
_cell.length_a   1.000
_cell.length_b   1.000
_cell.length_c   1.000
_cell.angle_alpha   90.00
_cell.angle_beta   90.00
_cell.angle_gamma   90.00
#
_symmetry.space_group_name_H-M   'P 1'
#
loop_
_entity.id
_entity.type
_entity.pdbx_description
1 polymer ?
#
loop_
_entity_poly.entity_id
_entity_poly.type
_entity_poly.pdbx_seq_one_letter_code
_entity_poly.pdbx_strand_id
1 'polypeptide(L)'
;MGERTLERYLKHLGEEQDLAADTVRNYLSDLRQFAAFCEASWAEGEESGEPFSPEGVTTPTITLYMSHLKNVAELKPASINRYLVSVKRYFSWAVDQGLVSRDPAKAVKLVPRMIPPPRHLSDREEAALVSAAERYGSLRDRTLLVVALHSGLRAEELCKLKPQHVRLGKRSGHLKVYGKRGKYREVPLNVTAREALAEWLEELPADSEWLFPSRKAKTDGAGQREPQPITERGLGYVLKRYADLAKVENLSCHDLRHRFGYRMAEKVPLHRLAQIMGHDSLGTTMAYVRGTQGDLQNAVEEIAWA
;
A
#
# COMPACT_ATOMS: atom_id res chain seq x y z
N MET A 1 8.23 19.25 21.61
CA MET A 1 6.86 19.58 21.16
C MET A 1 5.93 19.44 22.35
N GLY A 2 5.19 20.50 22.70
CA GLY A 2 4.30 20.47 23.85
C GLY A 2 3.27 19.35 23.73
N GLU A 3 3.15 18.49 24.71
CA GLU A 3 2.30 17.29 24.71
C GLU A 3 0.84 17.63 24.33
N ARG A 4 0.32 18.75 24.85
CA ARG A 4 -1.02 19.27 24.52
C ARG A 4 -1.22 19.62 23.04
N THR A 5 -0.20 20.14 22.35
CA THR A 5 -0.28 20.50 20.92
C THR A 5 -0.31 19.24 20.05
N LEU A 6 0.46 18.21 20.44
CA LEU A 6 0.47 16.92 19.77
C LEU A 6 -0.87 16.20 19.91
N GLU A 7 -1.45 16.21 21.12
CA GLU A 7 -2.79 15.63 21.37
C GLU A 7 -3.89 16.30 20.54
N ARG A 8 -3.88 17.64 20.45
CA ARG A 8 -4.82 18.38 19.61
C ARG A 8 -4.67 18.02 18.13
N TYR A 9 -3.44 17.91 17.65
CA TYR A 9 -3.19 17.50 16.26
C TYR A 9 -3.60 16.05 16.00
N LEU A 10 -3.36 15.14 16.96
CA LEU A 10 -3.83 13.75 16.93
C LEU A 10 -5.34 13.68 16.76
N LYS A 11 -6.06 14.42 17.59
CA LYS A 11 -7.52 14.48 17.54
C LYS A 11 -8.00 14.97 16.17
N HIS A 12 -7.42 16.04 15.66
CA HIS A 12 -7.72 16.56 14.32
C HIS A 12 -7.51 15.52 13.22
N LEU A 13 -6.40 14.78 13.24
CA LEU A 13 -6.10 13.77 12.23
C LEU A 13 -7.04 12.56 12.31
N GLY A 14 -7.39 12.11 13.51
CA GLY A 14 -8.19 10.91 13.72
C GLY A 14 -9.69 11.16 13.58
N GLU A 15 -10.19 12.23 14.18
CA GLU A 15 -11.63 12.51 14.28
C GLU A 15 -12.12 13.43 13.16
N GLU A 16 -11.41 14.54 12.89
CA GLU A 16 -11.88 15.55 11.94
C GLU A 16 -11.52 15.21 10.48
N GLN A 17 -10.39 14.55 10.25
CA GLN A 17 -9.92 14.18 8.90
C GLN A 17 -10.28 12.74 8.50
N ASP A 18 -10.85 11.94 9.39
CA ASP A 18 -11.24 10.55 9.15
C ASP A 18 -10.09 9.73 8.49
N LEU A 19 -8.88 9.89 9.01
CA LEU A 19 -7.71 9.21 8.49
C LEU A 19 -7.55 7.82 9.13
N ALA A 20 -7.06 6.88 8.34
CA ALA A 20 -6.72 5.54 8.85
C ALA A 20 -5.65 5.62 9.94
N ALA A 21 -5.76 4.78 10.98
CA ALA A 21 -4.85 4.74 12.12
C ALA A 21 -3.37 4.67 11.74
N ASP A 22 -3.03 3.88 10.71
CA ASP A 22 -1.65 3.78 10.21
C ASP A 22 -1.17 5.08 9.55
N THR A 23 -2.06 5.81 8.87
CA THR A 23 -1.74 7.12 8.29
C THR A 23 -1.47 8.14 9.39
N VAL A 24 -2.29 8.16 10.43
CA VAL A 24 -2.10 9.01 11.61
C VAL A 24 -0.77 8.69 12.29
N ARG A 25 -0.49 7.41 12.53
CA ARG A 25 0.77 6.94 13.13
C ARG A 25 1.99 7.39 12.33
N ASN A 26 1.94 7.29 11.01
CA ASN A 26 3.03 7.71 10.13
C ASN A 26 3.25 9.22 10.19
N TYR A 27 2.19 10.03 10.11
CA TYR A 27 2.32 11.50 10.21
C TYR A 27 2.90 11.93 11.55
N LEU A 28 2.52 11.27 12.64
CA LEU A 28 3.06 11.57 13.96
C LEU A 28 4.54 11.17 14.10
N SER A 29 4.88 10.00 13.57
CA SER A 29 6.28 9.54 13.56
C SER A 29 7.16 10.50 12.79
N ASP A 30 6.70 10.94 11.61
CA ASP A 30 7.42 11.90 10.78
C ASP A 30 7.57 13.26 11.47
N LEU A 31 6.52 13.72 12.14
CA LEU A 31 6.53 15.00 12.84
C LEU A 31 7.44 14.97 14.08
N ARG A 32 7.46 13.84 14.82
CA ARG A 32 8.39 13.67 15.95
C ARG A 32 9.86 13.73 15.48
N GLN A 33 10.17 13.12 14.35
CA GLN A 33 11.52 13.19 13.78
C GLN A 33 11.88 14.63 13.35
N PHE A 34 10.92 15.35 12.78
CA PHE A 34 11.12 16.75 12.43
C PHE A 34 11.35 17.61 13.67
N ALA A 35 10.53 17.42 14.73
CA ALA A 35 10.69 18.14 15.99
C ALA A 35 12.07 17.88 16.64
N ALA A 36 12.48 16.61 16.70
CA ALA A 36 13.81 16.25 17.23
C ALA A 36 14.96 16.86 16.42
N PHE A 37 14.82 16.95 15.09
CA PHE A 37 15.79 17.65 14.24
C PHE A 37 15.86 19.15 14.57
N CYS A 38 14.72 19.81 14.76
CA CYS A 38 14.68 21.23 15.13
C CYS A 38 15.34 21.46 16.49
N GLU A 39 14.97 20.66 17.50
CA GLU A 39 15.53 20.74 18.84
C GLU A 39 17.07 20.56 18.83
N ALA A 40 17.57 19.57 18.08
CA ALA A 40 19.00 19.35 17.91
C ALA A 40 19.71 20.54 17.21
N SER A 41 19.08 21.11 16.16
CA SER A 41 19.63 22.24 15.41
C SER A 41 19.64 23.55 16.23
N TRP A 42 18.70 23.71 17.15
CA TRP A 42 18.62 24.88 18.03
C TRP A 42 19.53 24.76 19.25
N ALA A 43 19.91 23.53 19.63
CA ALA A 43 20.84 23.26 20.74
C ALA A 43 22.33 23.48 20.37
N GLU A 44 22.67 23.71 19.08
CA GLU A 44 24.05 23.96 18.66
C GLU A 44 24.58 25.26 19.29
N GLY A 45 25.23 25.14 20.46
CA GLY A 45 25.86 26.25 21.20
C GLY A 45 25.35 26.49 22.61
N GLU A 46 24.31 25.81 23.08
CA GLU A 46 23.75 25.93 24.43
C GLU A 46 23.66 24.57 25.12
N GLU A 47 23.89 24.54 26.47
CA GLU A 47 23.83 23.29 27.27
C GLU A 47 22.41 22.67 27.36
N SER A 48 21.36 23.41 27.00
CA SER A 48 19.97 22.92 26.91
C SER A 48 19.29 23.56 25.70
N GLY A 49 19.04 22.76 24.65
CA GLY A 49 18.26 23.20 23.48
C GLY A 49 16.83 23.58 23.86
N GLU A 50 16.29 24.60 23.23
CA GLU A 50 14.88 24.94 23.38
C GLU A 50 13.97 23.82 22.89
N PRO A 51 12.87 23.51 23.62
CA PRO A 51 11.93 22.51 23.18
C PRO A 51 11.28 22.97 21.87
N PHE A 52 10.86 22.02 21.03
CA PHE A 52 10.22 22.32 19.76
C PHE A 52 9.02 23.26 19.93
N SER A 53 9.10 24.42 19.27
CA SER A 53 7.99 25.36 19.10
C SER A 53 7.70 25.57 17.61
N PRO A 54 6.42 25.48 17.17
CA PRO A 54 6.08 25.73 15.77
C PRO A 54 6.38 27.17 15.32
N GLU A 55 6.37 28.14 16.24
CA GLU A 55 6.66 29.56 15.96
C GLU A 55 8.15 29.78 15.61
N GLY A 56 9.05 28.98 16.17
CA GLY A 56 10.49 29.02 15.87
C GLY A 56 10.86 28.42 14.50
N VAL A 57 9.93 27.74 13.83
CA VAL A 57 10.19 27.10 12.54
C VAL A 57 10.04 28.10 11.39
N THR A 58 11.08 28.19 10.58
CA THR A 58 11.12 29.02 9.38
C THR A 58 11.20 28.17 8.10
N THR A 59 10.99 28.78 6.92
CA THR A 59 11.19 28.11 5.63
C THR A 59 12.63 27.57 5.48
N PRO A 60 13.69 28.30 5.86
CA PRO A 60 15.06 27.78 5.91
C PRO A 60 15.21 26.55 6.80
N THR A 61 14.58 26.51 7.99
CA THR A 61 14.60 25.34 8.90
C THR A 61 14.09 24.08 8.19
N ILE A 62 12.97 24.18 7.47
CA ILE A 62 12.39 23.05 6.72
C ILE A 62 13.30 22.63 5.56
N THR A 63 13.91 23.60 4.87
CA THR A 63 14.85 23.32 3.77
C THR A 63 16.10 22.60 4.29
N LEU A 64 16.61 23.01 5.45
CA LEU A 64 17.73 22.35 6.12
C LEU A 64 17.40 20.93 6.52
N TYR A 65 16.18 20.70 7.08
CA TYR A 65 15.69 19.37 7.37
C TYR A 65 15.65 18.47 6.13
N MET A 66 15.14 18.97 5.01
CA MET A 66 15.14 18.19 3.75
C MET A 66 16.56 17.86 3.27
N SER A 67 17.50 18.82 3.43
CA SER A 67 18.91 18.58 3.13
C SER A 67 19.51 17.50 4.04
N HIS A 68 19.19 17.53 5.34
CA HIS A 68 19.57 16.49 6.30
C HIS A 68 19.02 15.10 5.90
N LEU A 69 17.73 15.01 5.56
CA LEU A 69 17.12 13.75 5.10
C LEU A 69 17.78 13.20 3.83
N LYS A 70 18.24 14.09 2.95
CA LYS A 70 18.90 13.71 1.70
C LYS A 70 20.36 13.33 1.91
N ASN A 71 21.13 14.12 2.63
CA ASN A 71 22.60 14.05 2.63
C ASN A 71 23.15 13.30 3.85
N VAL A 72 22.42 13.29 4.97
CA VAL A 72 22.83 12.62 6.22
C VAL A 72 22.10 11.31 6.40
N ALA A 73 20.78 11.32 6.24
CA ALA A 73 19.96 10.10 6.34
C ALA A 73 19.87 9.31 5.01
N GLU A 74 20.42 9.85 3.92
CA GLU A 74 20.48 9.22 2.58
C GLU A 74 19.16 8.67 2.07
N LEU A 75 18.05 9.35 2.38
CA LEU A 75 16.73 8.88 2.02
C LEU A 75 16.41 9.10 0.54
N LYS A 76 15.63 8.18 -0.01
CA LYS A 76 15.11 8.30 -1.38
C LYS A 76 14.12 9.48 -1.50
N PRO A 77 14.02 10.14 -2.67
CA PRO A 77 13.10 11.27 -2.89
C PRO A 77 11.65 11.02 -2.47
N ALA A 78 11.15 9.80 -2.63
CA ALA A 78 9.80 9.43 -2.20
C ALA A 78 9.62 9.51 -0.68
N SER A 79 10.63 9.08 0.10
CA SER A 79 10.62 9.16 1.56
C SER A 79 10.74 10.61 2.02
N ILE A 80 11.65 11.39 1.43
CA ILE A 80 11.80 12.84 1.74
C ILE A 80 10.46 13.56 1.50
N ASN A 81 9.80 13.29 0.38
CA ASN A 81 8.50 13.89 0.06
C ASN A 81 7.41 13.48 1.06
N ARG A 82 7.44 12.24 1.58
CA ARG A 82 6.51 11.80 2.62
C ARG A 82 6.68 12.64 3.90
N TYR A 83 7.92 12.80 4.37
CA TYR A 83 8.22 13.66 5.52
C TYR A 83 7.78 15.11 5.30
N LEU A 84 8.08 15.67 4.13
CA LEU A 84 7.66 17.03 3.82
C LEU A 84 6.13 17.18 3.79
N VAL A 85 5.40 16.19 3.27
CA VAL A 85 3.93 16.20 3.28
C VAL A 85 3.40 16.19 4.72
N SER A 86 4.00 15.40 5.61
CA SER A 86 3.65 15.38 7.04
C SER A 86 3.86 16.74 7.70
N VAL A 87 5.00 17.38 7.44
CA VAL A 87 5.32 18.74 7.93
C VAL A 87 4.36 19.79 7.37
N LYS A 88 4.11 19.77 6.05
CA LYS A 88 3.15 20.70 5.42
C LYS A 88 1.76 20.59 6.02
N ARG A 89 1.28 19.36 6.25
CA ARG A 89 -0.04 19.13 6.83
C ARG A 89 -0.12 19.66 8.26
N TYR A 90 0.93 19.47 9.04
CA TYR A 90 1.01 20.03 10.38
C TYR A 90 0.97 21.55 10.38
N PHE A 91 1.76 22.22 9.54
CA PHE A 91 1.81 23.69 9.50
C PHE A 91 0.53 24.31 8.92
N SER A 92 -0.12 23.65 7.95
CA SER A 92 -1.46 24.07 7.52
C SER A 92 -2.45 24.07 8.69
N TRP A 93 -2.50 22.99 9.46
CA TRP A 93 -3.31 22.90 10.67
C TRP A 93 -2.89 23.92 11.74
N ALA A 94 -1.60 24.13 11.94
CA ALA A 94 -1.08 25.09 12.93
C ALA A 94 -1.50 26.54 12.60
N VAL A 95 -1.57 26.92 11.34
CA VAL A 95 -2.11 28.21 10.88
C VAL A 95 -3.60 28.28 11.19
N ASP A 96 -4.38 27.25 10.85
CA ASP A 96 -5.83 27.19 11.10
C ASP A 96 -6.17 27.28 12.60
N GLN A 97 -5.25 26.80 13.47
CA GLN A 97 -5.37 26.88 14.92
C GLN A 97 -4.78 28.16 15.53
N GLY A 98 -4.24 29.06 14.72
CA GLY A 98 -3.59 30.31 15.19
C GLY A 98 -2.29 30.09 15.96
N LEU A 99 -1.66 28.92 15.85
CA LEU A 99 -0.37 28.63 16.50
C LEU A 99 0.80 29.32 15.77
N VAL A 100 0.65 29.54 14.49
CA VAL A 100 1.60 30.32 13.67
C VAL A 100 0.84 31.25 12.75
N SER A 101 1.39 32.43 12.49
CA SER A 101 0.76 33.44 11.63
C SER A 101 0.88 33.13 10.14
N ARG A 102 1.86 32.34 9.76
CA ARG A 102 2.16 31.94 8.35
C ARG A 102 2.64 30.49 8.30
N ASP A 103 2.30 29.80 7.23
CA ASP A 103 2.79 28.44 6.96
C ASP A 103 4.22 28.48 6.41
N PRO A 104 5.26 28.10 7.18
CA PRO A 104 6.65 28.12 6.73
C PRO A 104 6.92 27.02 5.70
N ALA A 105 6.07 25.99 5.62
CA ALA A 105 6.22 24.87 4.69
C ALA A 105 5.58 25.14 3.31
N LYS A 106 4.74 26.18 3.19
CA LYS A 106 3.96 26.46 1.96
C LYS A 106 4.86 26.60 0.73
N ALA A 107 5.94 27.36 0.83
CA ALA A 107 6.85 27.65 -0.28
C ALA A 107 7.80 26.48 -0.62
N VAL A 108 8.00 25.52 0.28
CA VAL A 108 8.93 24.41 0.07
C VAL A 108 8.35 23.42 -0.95
N LYS A 109 9.10 23.21 -2.04
CA LYS A 109 8.68 22.29 -3.12
C LYS A 109 9.05 20.84 -2.80
N LEU A 110 8.25 19.92 -3.31
CA LEU A 110 8.59 18.49 -3.28
C LEU A 110 9.84 18.24 -4.14
N VAL A 111 10.64 17.25 -3.71
CA VAL A 111 11.79 16.80 -4.49
C VAL A 111 11.28 16.13 -5.77
N PRO A 112 11.74 16.54 -6.95
CA PRO A 112 11.40 15.87 -8.19
C PRO A 112 11.75 14.38 -8.12
N ARG A 113 10.85 13.53 -8.60
CA ARG A 113 11.10 12.09 -8.66
C ARG A 113 10.71 11.52 -10.01
N MET A 114 11.55 10.69 -10.55
CA MET A 114 11.15 9.78 -11.62
C MET A 114 10.44 8.60 -10.97
N ILE A 115 9.22 8.34 -11.42
CA ILE A 115 8.45 7.14 -11.01
C ILE A 115 8.68 6.14 -12.14
N PRO A 116 9.51 5.11 -11.94
CA PRO A 116 9.65 4.07 -12.93
C PRO A 116 8.31 3.35 -13.09
N PRO A 117 8.04 2.78 -14.27
CA PRO A 117 6.86 1.95 -14.44
C PRO A 117 6.88 0.82 -13.41
N PRO A 118 5.71 0.37 -12.96
CA PRO A 118 5.62 -0.80 -12.09
C PRO A 118 6.33 -2.01 -12.72
N ARG A 119 6.90 -2.88 -11.87
CA ARG A 119 7.50 -4.11 -12.36
C ARG A 119 6.47 -4.92 -13.16
N HIS A 120 6.86 -5.35 -14.34
CA HIS A 120 6.10 -6.26 -15.17
C HIS A 120 6.62 -7.69 -14.97
N LEU A 121 5.84 -8.53 -14.27
CA LEU A 121 6.13 -9.95 -14.12
C LEU A 121 5.86 -10.64 -15.48
N SER A 122 6.86 -11.33 -16.04
CA SER A 122 6.72 -12.04 -17.31
C SER A 122 5.84 -13.30 -17.18
N ASP A 123 5.32 -13.80 -18.29
CA ASP A 123 4.57 -15.06 -18.32
C ASP A 123 5.39 -16.25 -17.80
N ARG A 124 6.70 -16.26 -18.09
CA ARG A 124 7.62 -17.30 -17.62
C ARG A 124 7.82 -17.24 -16.11
N GLU A 125 7.97 -16.06 -15.53
CA GLU A 125 8.10 -15.88 -14.07
C GLU A 125 6.81 -16.26 -13.36
N GLU A 126 5.65 -15.85 -13.90
CA GLU A 126 4.33 -16.23 -13.36
C GLU A 126 4.16 -17.75 -13.38
N ALA A 127 4.41 -18.40 -14.52
CA ALA A 127 4.30 -19.86 -14.64
C ALA A 127 5.25 -20.59 -13.68
N ALA A 128 6.49 -20.14 -13.54
CA ALA A 128 7.46 -20.70 -12.61
C ALA A 128 7.00 -20.56 -11.15
N LEU A 129 6.42 -19.40 -10.79
CA LEU A 129 5.90 -19.13 -9.45
C LEU A 129 4.72 -20.04 -9.12
N VAL A 130 3.76 -20.17 -10.05
CA VAL A 130 2.59 -21.06 -9.92
C VAL A 130 3.04 -22.53 -9.79
N SER A 131 3.91 -23.01 -10.68
CA SER A 131 4.47 -24.36 -10.62
C SER A 131 5.20 -24.65 -9.31
N ALA A 132 5.95 -23.69 -8.77
CA ALA A 132 6.61 -23.85 -7.48
C ALA A 132 5.58 -23.98 -6.34
N ALA A 133 4.49 -23.22 -6.38
CA ALA A 133 3.41 -23.30 -5.40
C ALA A 133 2.61 -24.61 -5.51
N GLU A 134 2.36 -25.09 -6.72
CA GLU A 134 1.70 -26.38 -6.98
C GLU A 134 2.53 -27.56 -6.45
N ARG A 135 3.84 -27.54 -6.72
CA ARG A 135 4.72 -28.66 -6.38
C ARG A 135 5.10 -28.73 -4.91
N TYR A 136 5.28 -27.59 -4.26
CA TYR A 136 5.86 -27.49 -2.92
C TYR A 136 4.94 -26.80 -1.90
N GLY A 137 3.80 -26.28 -2.34
CA GLY A 137 2.88 -25.51 -1.51
C GLY A 137 1.79 -26.36 -0.86
N SER A 138 1.21 -25.83 0.22
CA SER A 138 -0.08 -26.26 0.71
C SER A 138 -1.19 -25.73 -0.20
N LEU A 139 -2.35 -26.39 -0.18
CA LEU A 139 -3.54 -25.91 -0.90
C LEU A 139 -3.85 -24.44 -0.57
N ARG A 140 -3.79 -24.08 0.73
CA ARG A 140 -3.91 -22.70 1.19
C ARG A 140 -2.96 -21.73 0.47
N ASP A 141 -1.67 -22.05 0.45
CA ASP A 141 -0.65 -21.15 -0.11
C ASP A 141 -0.76 -21.05 -1.64
N ARG A 142 -1.12 -22.16 -2.31
CA ARG A 142 -1.43 -22.21 -3.75
C ARG A 142 -2.62 -21.29 -4.07
N THR A 143 -3.75 -21.49 -3.35
CA THR A 143 -4.94 -20.66 -3.54
C THR A 143 -4.68 -19.20 -3.27
N LEU A 144 -3.92 -18.87 -2.21
CA LEU A 144 -3.53 -17.52 -1.87
C LEU A 144 -2.79 -16.82 -3.04
N LEU A 145 -1.82 -17.52 -3.66
CA LEU A 145 -1.07 -17.01 -4.82
C LEU A 145 -1.95 -16.86 -6.06
N VAL A 146 -2.80 -17.84 -6.34
CA VAL A 146 -3.73 -17.78 -7.48
C VAL A 146 -4.68 -16.60 -7.32
N VAL A 147 -5.27 -16.42 -6.13
CA VAL A 147 -6.17 -15.28 -5.87
C VAL A 147 -5.41 -13.95 -5.98
N ALA A 148 -4.17 -13.85 -5.48
CA ALA A 148 -3.36 -12.65 -5.61
C ALA A 148 -3.08 -12.27 -7.08
N LEU A 149 -2.77 -13.25 -7.94
CA LEU A 149 -2.50 -13.06 -9.37
C LEU A 149 -3.75 -12.71 -10.18
N HIS A 150 -4.92 -13.26 -9.80
CA HIS A 150 -6.12 -13.22 -10.63
C HIS A 150 -7.22 -12.27 -10.13
N SER A 151 -7.00 -11.53 -9.02
CA SER A 151 -8.01 -10.62 -8.48
C SER A 151 -7.57 -9.15 -8.46
N GLY A 152 -6.27 -8.88 -8.54
CA GLY A 152 -5.73 -7.53 -8.43
C GLY A 152 -5.98 -6.87 -7.07
N LEU A 153 -6.22 -7.64 -6.02
CA LEU A 153 -6.40 -7.13 -4.65
C LEU A 153 -5.13 -6.50 -4.09
N ARG A 154 -5.29 -5.54 -3.17
CA ARG A 154 -4.17 -5.09 -2.33
C ARG A 154 -3.82 -6.19 -1.33
N ALA A 155 -2.56 -6.22 -0.89
CA ALA A 155 -2.10 -7.21 0.10
C ALA A 155 -2.98 -7.22 1.36
N GLU A 156 -3.30 -6.04 1.90
CA GLU A 156 -4.18 -5.89 3.05
C GLU A 156 -5.60 -6.43 2.79
N GLU A 157 -6.17 -6.13 1.62
CA GLU A 157 -7.51 -6.61 1.23
C GLU A 157 -7.54 -8.15 1.14
N LEU A 158 -6.51 -8.74 0.53
CA LEU A 158 -6.36 -10.19 0.42
C LEU A 158 -6.23 -10.86 1.79
N CYS A 159 -5.43 -10.28 2.68
CA CYS A 159 -5.24 -10.79 4.05
C CYS A 159 -6.54 -10.77 4.87
N LYS A 160 -7.40 -9.77 4.66
CA LYS A 160 -8.66 -9.57 5.40
C LYS A 160 -9.88 -10.22 4.78
N LEU A 161 -9.71 -11.06 3.76
CA LEU A 161 -10.83 -11.82 3.19
C LEU A 161 -11.39 -12.83 4.20
N LYS A 162 -12.71 -12.95 4.20
CA LYS A 162 -13.45 -13.94 4.98
C LYS A 162 -14.17 -14.92 4.02
N PRO A 163 -14.47 -16.17 4.44
CA PRO A 163 -15.20 -17.12 3.59
C PRO A 163 -16.52 -16.56 3.06
N GLN A 164 -17.23 -15.81 3.88
CA GLN A 164 -18.49 -15.16 3.50
C GLN A 164 -18.37 -14.07 2.43
N HIS A 165 -17.15 -13.60 2.13
CA HIS A 165 -16.89 -12.65 1.06
C HIS A 165 -16.77 -13.31 -0.32
N VAL A 166 -16.69 -14.65 -0.37
CA VAL A 166 -16.54 -15.42 -1.59
C VAL A 166 -17.92 -15.87 -2.06
N ARG A 167 -18.24 -15.55 -3.32
CA ARG A 167 -19.44 -16.03 -3.99
C ARG A 167 -19.01 -16.82 -5.22
N LEU A 168 -19.28 -18.10 -5.21
CA LEU A 168 -18.99 -19.01 -6.32
C LEU A 168 -20.28 -19.53 -6.92
N GLY A 169 -20.41 -19.41 -8.24
CA GLY A 169 -21.47 -20.01 -9.03
C GLY A 169 -20.88 -20.87 -10.14
N LYS A 170 -21.74 -21.65 -10.83
CA LYS A 170 -21.31 -22.58 -11.87
C LYS A 170 -20.50 -21.91 -12.99
N ARG A 171 -20.85 -20.69 -13.40
CA ARG A 171 -20.22 -19.98 -14.53
C ARG A 171 -19.59 -18.63 -14.16
N SER A 172 -19.84 -18.14 -12.96
CA SER A 172 -19.35 -16.84 -12.49
C SER A 172 -19.01 -16.89 -11.01
N GLY A 173 -18.26 -15.92 -10.52
CA GLY A 173 -17.97 -15.73 -9.13
C GLY A 173 -17.38 -14.37 -8.88
N HIS A 174 -17.45 -13.91 -7.65
CA HIS A 174 -16.87 -12.64 -7.24
C HIS A 174 -16.43 -12.65 -5.78
N LEU A 175 -15.49 -11.76 -5.47
CA LEU A 175 -15.08 -11.43 -4.12
C LEU A 175 -15.72 -10.10 -3.71
N LYS A 176 -16.36 -10.05 -2.55
CA LYS A 176 -16.80 -8.79 -1.93
C LYS A 176 -15.64 -8.21 -1.13
N VAL A 177 -15.07 -7.11 -1.60
CA VAL A 177 -13.86 -6.50 -1.03
C VAL A 177 -14.21 -5.18 -0.38
N TYR A 178 -13.93 -5.06 0.90
CA TYR A 178 -14.19 -3.84 1.66
C TYR A 178 -13.00 -2.90 1.56
N GLY A 179 -13.29 -1.67 1.18
CA GLY A 179 -12.34 -0.56 1.12
C GLY A 179 -12.49 0.39 2.31
N LYS A 180 -11.90 1.56 2.18
CA LYS A 180 -12.00 2.61 3.18
C LYS A 180 -13.45 3.12 3.33
N ARG A 181 -13.83 3.56 4.54
CA ARG A 181 -15.14 4.15 4.87
C ARG A 181 -16.33 3.23 4.62
N GLY A 182 -16.16 1.93 4.85
CA GLY A 182 -17.25 0.95 4.70
C GLY A 182 -17.72 0.72 3.26
N LYS A 183 -17.12 1.37 2.26
CA LYS A 183 -17.41 1.10 0.85
C LYS A 183 -16.92 -0.29 0.48
N TYR A 184 -17.65 -0.98 -0.38
CA TYR A 184 -17.20 -2.26 -0.92
C TYR A 184 -17.27 -2.25 -2.44
N ARG A 185 -16.50 -3.14 -3.04
CA ARG A 185 -16.57 -3.46 -4.47
C ARG A 185 -16.62 -4.96 -4.68
N GLU A 186 -17.19 -5.35 -5.79
CA GLU A 186 -17.17 -6.74 -6.23
C GLU A 186 -16.05 -6.92 -7.28
N VAL A 187 -15.18 -7.89 -7.02
CA VAL A 187 -14.09 -8.25 -7.92
C VAL A 187 -14.46 -9.57 -8.60
N PRO A 188 -14.73 -9.57 -9.91
CA PRO A 188 -15.07 -10.80 -10.63
C PRO A 188 -13.89 -11.78 -10.64
N LEU A 189 -14.21 -13.07 -10.58
CA LEU A 189 -13.24 -14.16 -10.58
C LEU A 189 -13.27 -14.89 -11.90
N ASN A 190 -12.11 -15.17 -12.47
CA ASN A 190 -11.95 -16.06 -13.61
C ASN A 190 -12.08 -17.53 -13.16
N VAL A 191 -12.06 -18.46 -14.11
CA VAL A 191 -12.22 -19.90 -13.85
C VAL A 191 -11.14 -20.41 -12.88
N THR A 192 -9.89 -20.11 -13.12
CA THR A 192 -8.75 -20.55 -12.31
C THR A 192 -8.89 -20.14 -10.84
N ALA A 193 -9.25 -18.88 -10.58
CA ALA A 193 -9.44 -18.40 -9.22
C ALA A 193 -10.66 -19.04 -8.54
N ARG A 194 -11.75 -19.30 -9.31
CA ARG A 194 -12.94 -19.98 -8.77
C ARG A 194 -12.66 -21.43 -8.38
N GLU A 195 -11.96 -22.18 -9.21
CA GLU A 195 -11.59 -23.57 -8.96
C GLU A 195 -10.67 -23.67 -7.74
N ALA A 196 -9.63 -22.87 -7.68
CA ALA A 196 -8.73 -22.84 -6.53
C ALA A 196 -9.44 -22.46 -5.22
N LEU A 197 -10.38 -21.51 -5.27
CA LEU A 197 -11.16 -21.12 -4.10
C LEU A 197 -12.16 -22.20 -3.70
N ALA A 198 -12.79 -22.90 -4.65
CA ALA A 198 -13.73 -23.97 -4.37
C ALA A 198 -13.01 -25.12 -3.62
N GLU A 199 -11.88 -25.57 -4.16
CA GLU A 199 -11.05 -26.61 -3.54
C GLU A 199 -10.58 -26.22 -2.13
N TRP A 200 -10.14 -24.96 -1.96
CA TRP A 200 -9.70 -24.47 -0.66
C TRP A 200 -10.83 -24.35 0.37
N LEU A 201 -12.02 -23.92 -0.05
CA LEU A 201 -13.17 -23.78 0.84
C LEU A 201 -13.69 -25.15 1.37
N GLU A 202 -13.47 -26.25 0.63
CA GLU A 202 -13.78 -27.60 1.10
C GLU A 202 -12.84 -28.06 2.24
N GLU A 203 -11.58 -27.62 2.24
CA GLU A 203 -10.60 -27.94 3.28
C GLU A 203 -10.55 -26.92 4.43
N LEU A 204 -11.10 -25.72 4.22
CA LEU A 204 -11.11 -24.69 5.23
C LEU A 204 -12.06 -25.08 6.38
N PRO A 205 -11.61 -25.03 7.66
CA PRO A 205 -12.51 -25.27 8.78
C PRO A 205 -13.78 -24.41 8.71
N ALA A 206 -14.94 -25.03 8.92
CA ALA A 206 -16.25 -24.37 8.77
C ALA A 206 -16.44 -23.16 9.70
N ASP A 207 -15.76 -23.16 10.84
CA ASP A 207 -15.73 -22.09 11.83
C ASP A 207 -14.64 -21.05 11.57
N SER A 208 -13.88 -21.18 10.49
CA SER A 208 -12.82 -20.23 10.18
C SER A 208 -13.38 -18.84 9.87
N GLU A 209 -13.01 -17.87 10.69
CA GLU A 209 -13.37 -16.46 10.46
C GLU A 209 -12.70 -15.89 9.20
N TRP A 210 -11.49 -16.37 8.87
CA TRP A 210 -10.64 -15.82 7.82
C TRP A 210 -10.49 -16.80 6.67
N LEU A 211 -10.54 -16.30 5.43
CA LEU A 211 -10.29 -17.11 4.24
C LEU A 211 -8.85 -17.63 4.22
N PHE A 212 -7.90 -16.83 4.66
CA PHE A 212 -6.50 -17.21 4.79
C PHE A 212 -6.02 -17.01 6.23
N PRO A 213 -6.29 -17.94 7.14
CA PRO A 213 -5.89 -17.84 8.53
C PRO A 213 -4.37 -17.86 8.68
N SER A 214 -3.85 -17.14 9.67
CA SER A 214 -2.44 -17.21 10.07
C SER A 214 -2.11 -18.60 10.63
N ARG A 215 -0.90 -19.09 10.31
CA ARG A 215 -0.38 -20.31 10.96
C ARG A 215 -0.02 -20.08 12.44
N LYS A 216 0.16 -18.81 12.85
CA LYS A 216 0.42 -18.42 14.23
C LYS A 216 -0.85 -17.82 14.80
N ALA A 217 -1.45 -18.49 15.74
CA ALA A 217 -2.54 -17.91 16.52
C ALA A 217 -1.97 -16.86 17.48
N LYS A 218 -2.72 -15.80 17.71
CA LYS A 218 -2.44 -14.88 18.81
C LYS A 218 -3.02 -15.47 20.07
N THR A 219 -2.26 -15.52 21.14
CA THR A 219 -2.76 -15.94 22.45
C THR A 219 -3.26 -14.70 23.18
N ASP A 220 -4.51 -14.73 23.61
CA ASP A 220 -5.08 -13.67 24.45
C ASP A 220 -4.51 -13.68 25.87
N GLY A 221 -4.88 -12.70 26.69
CA GLY A 221 -4.45 -12.63 28.08
C GLY A 221 -4.92 -13.79 28.98
N ALA A 222 -5.89 -14.61 28.50
CA ALA A 222 -6.43 -15.79 29.17
C ALA A 222 -5.81 -17.11 28.65
N GLY A 223 -4.82 -17.03 27.71
CA GLY A 223 -4.18 -18.21 27.13
C GLY A 223 -4.98 -18.86 25.99
N GLN A 224 -6.11 -18.27 25.55
CA GLN A 224 -6.90 -18.79 24.43
C GLN A 224 -6.31 -18.34 23.10
N ARG A 225 -6.32 -19.26 22.12
CA ARG A 225 -5.81 -18.98 20.77
C ARG A 225 -6.91 -18.32 19.92
N GLU A 226 -6.74 -17.06 19.62
CA GLU A 226 -7.59 -16.35 18.67
C GLU A 226 -7.13 -16.58 17.23
N PRO A 227 -8.01 -17.05 16.33
CA PRO A 227 -7.71 -17.11 14.92
C PRO A 227 -7.42 -15.71 14.39
N GLN A 228 -6.28 -15.51 13.76
CA GLN A 228 -5.91 -14.24 13.15
C GLN A 228 -5.80 -14.40 11.64
N PRO A 229 -6.08 -13.37 10.83
CA PRO A 229 -5.80 -13.40 9.40
C PRO A 229 -4.29 -13.50 9.17
N ILE A 230 -3.90 -13.97 7.99
CA ILE A 230 -2.52 -13.80 7.55
C ILE A 230 -2.20 -12.30 7.51
N THR A 231 -1.04 -11.91 8.00
CA THR A 231 -0.58 -10.52 7.90
C THR A 231 0.07 -10.25 6.53
N GLU A 232 0.17 -8.98 6.12
CA GLU A 232 0.90 -8.63 4.90
C GLU A 232 2.37 -9.10 4.94
N ARG A 233 3.00 -9.05 6.11
CA ARG A 233 4.34 -9.62 6.32
C ARG A 233 4.33 -11.13 6.14
N GLY A 234 3.32 -11.83 6.67
CA GLY A 234 3.13 -13.28 6.48
C GLY A 234 2.92 -13.65 5.02
N LEU A 235 2.10 -12.89 4.30
CA LEU A 235 1.91 -13.01 2.85
C LEU A 235 3.24 -12.81 2.10
N GLY A 236 4.01 -11.80 2.48
CA GLY A 236 5.36 -11.56 1.93
C GLY A 236 6.30 -12.75 2.12
N TYR A 237 6.28 -13.41 3.29
CA TYR A 237 7.07 -14.63 3.52
C TYR A 237 6.62 -15.81 2.67
N VAL A 238 5.30 -16.01 2.50
CA VAL A 238 4.76 -17.05 1.60
C VAL A 238 5.22 -16.79 0.19
N LEU A 239 5.06 -15.56 -0.31
CA LEU A 239 5.47 -15.18 -1.65
C LEU A 239 6.98 -15.36 -1.86
N LYS A 240 7.81 -14.87 -0.93
CA LYS A 240 9.26 -15.01 -1.00
C LYS A 240 9.69 -16.46 -1.10
N ARG A 241 9.10 -17.36 -0.31
CA ARG A 241 9.40 -18.79 -0.36
C ARG A 241 9.23 -19.38 -1.75
N TYR A 242 8.12 -19.08 -2.44
CA TYR A 242 7.87 -19.62 -3.78
C TYR A 242 8.63 -18.86 -4.86
N ALA A 243 8.90 -17.58 -4.67
CA ALA A 243 9.78 -16.80 -5.55
C ALA A 243 11.21 -17.35 -5.54
N ASP A 244 11.76 -17.68 -4.37
CA ASP A 244 13.08 -18.27 -4.23
C ASP A 244 13.14 -19.65 -4.93
N LEU A 245 12.12 -20.50 -4.78
CA LEU A 245 12.01 -21.79 -5.48
C LEU A 245 11.87 -21.64 -7.00
N ALA A 246 11.15 -20.62 -7.45
CA ALA A 246 10.95 -20.29 -8.85
C ALA A 246 12.12 -19.50 -9.47
N LYS A 247 13.12 -19.10 -8.66
CA LYS A 247 14.24 -18.23 -9.05
C LYS A 247 13.76 -16.87 -9.60
N VAL A 248 12.70 -16.33 -9.02
CA VAL A 248 12.16 -15.01 -9.34
C VAL A 248 12.63 -14.03 -8.28
N GLU A 249 13.57 -13.17 -8.64
CA GLU A 249 14.19 -12.23 -7.70
C GLU A 249 13.31 -11.01 -7.41
N ASN A 250 13.45 -10.43 -6.22
CA ASN A 250 12.84 -9.15 -5.81
C ASN A 250 11.32 -9.06 -6.03
N LEU A 251 10.60 -10.18 -5.88
CA LEU A 251 9.15 -10.22 -6.05
C LEU A 251 8.42 -9.75 -4.78
N SER A 252 7.48 -8.83 -4.94
CA SER A 252 6.61 -8.32 -3.91
C SER A 252 5.13 -8.67 -4.18
N CYS A 253 4.30 -8.61 -3.13
CA CYS A 253 2.85 -8.79 -3.30
C CYS A 253 2.23 -7.74 -4.24
N HIS A 254 2.84 -6.57 -4.31
CA HIS A 254 2.37 -5.50 -5.18
C HIS A 254 2.63 -5.81 -6.67
N ASP A 255 3.68 -6.57 -6.97
CA ASP A 255 4.01 -7.00 -8.34
C ASP A 255 2.98 -7.99 -8.88
N LEU A 256 2.38 -8.84 -8.05
CA LEU A 256 1.27 -9.71 -8.45
C LEU A 256 0.03 -8.90 -8.85
N ARG A 257 -0.28 -7.86 -8.09
CA ARG A 257 -1.36 -6.92 -8.44
C ARG A 257 -1.02 -6.12 -9.70
N HIS A 258 0.23 -5.71 -9.90
CA HIS A 258 0.68 -5.07 -11.14
C HIS A 258 0.53 -6.01 -12.33
N ARG A 259 0.90 -7.29 -12.17
CA ARG A 259 0.71 -8.31 -13.19
C ARG A 259 -0.75 -8.41 -13.63
N PHE A 260 -1.68 -8.48 -12.68
CA PHE A 260 -3.12 -8.44 -12.98
C PHE A 260 -3.50 -7.16 -13.74
N GLY A 261 -3.01 -6.00 -13.29
CA GLY A 261 -3.26 -4.71 -13.90
C GLY A 261 -2.83 -4.65 -15.37
N TYR A 262 -1.61 -5.10 -15.68
CA TYR A 262 -1.11 -5.16 -17.05
C TYR A 262 -1.94 -6.08 -17.94
N ARG A 263 -2.22 -7.32 -17.50
CA ARG A 263 -3.03 -8.26 -18.28
C ARG A 263 -4.45 -7.77 -18.54
N MET A 264 -5.05 -7.11 -17.55
CA MET A 264 -6.40 -6.58 -17.69
C MET A 264 -6.46 -5.31 -18.53
N ALA A 265 -5.41 -4.47 -18.53
CA ALA A 265 -5.34 -3.26 -19.35
C ALA A 265 -5.42 -3.55 -20.85
N GLU A 266 -4.96 -4.73 -21.28
CA GLU A 266 -5.08 -5.21 -22.67
C GLU A 266 -6.50 -5.67 -23.03
N LYS A 267 -7.36 -5.97 -22.05
CA LYS A 267 -8.65 -6.63 -22.27
C LYS A 267 -9.86 -5.74 -21.96
N VAL A 268 -9.70 -4.74 -21.11
CA VAL A 268 -10.82 -3.89 -20.68
C VAL A 268 -10.44 -2.42 -20.68
N PRO A 269 -11.41 -1.51 -20.90
CA PRO A 269 -11.19 -0.07 -20.78
C PRO A 269 -10.70 0.31 -19.38
N LEU A 270 -9.84 1.33 -19.30
CA LEU A 270 -9.18 1.78 -18.05
C LEU A 270 -10.12 2.07 -16.89
N HIS A 271 -11.28 2.65 -17.16
CA HIS A 271 -12.25 2.97 -16.12
C HIS A 271 -12.80 1.70 -15.45
N ARG A 272 -13.01 0.61 -16.22
CA ARG A 272 -13.40 -0.70 -15.67
C ARG A 272 -12.27 -1.35 -14.89
N LEU A 273 -11.04 -1.25 -15.38
CA LEU A 273 -9.87 -1.71 -14.64
C LEU A 273 -9.71 -0.97 -13.32
N ALA A 274 -9.85 0.36 -13.32
CA ALA A 274 -9.82 1.17 -12.12
C ALA A 274 -10.89 0.75 -11.10
N GLN A 275 -12.12 0.47 -11.57
CA GLN A 275 -13.22 0.00 -10.73
C GLN A 275 -12.91 -1.38 -10.11
N ILE A 276 -12.43 -2.35 -10.89
CA ILE A 276 -12.06 -3.69 -10.41
C ILE A 276 -10.95 -3.59 -9.36
N MET A 277 -9.90 -2.83 -9.65
CA MET A 277 -8.75 -2.67 -8.76
C MET A 277 -9.04 -1.75 -7.55
N GLY A 278 -10.12 -0.98 -7.56
CA GLY A 278 -10.44 0.00 -6.52
C GLY A 278 -9.42 1.14 -6.46
N HIS A 279 -9.16 1.77 -7.60
CA HIS A 279 -8.37 2.97 -7.67
C HIS A 279 -9.27 4.20 -7.55
N ASP A 280 -8.96 5.09 -6.61
CA ASP A 280 -9.68 6.34 -6.42
C ASP A 280 -9.41 7.36 -7.54
N SER A 281 -8.32 7.16 -8.31
CA SER A 281 -7.90 8.02 -9.42
C SER A 281 -7.51 7.18 -10.64
N LEU A 282 -7.99 7.59 -11.81
CA LEU A 282 -7.57 7.00 -13.09
C LEU A 282 -6.06 7.16 -13.34
N GLY A 283 -5.44 8.22 -12.78
CA GLY A 283 -4.00 8.42 -12.86
C GLY A 283 -3.18 7.24 -12.33
N THR A 284 -3.67 6.54 -11.30
CA THR A 284 -3.02 5.32 -10.79
C THR A 284 -3.11 4.17 -11.79
N THR A 285 -4.21 4.08 -12.55
CA THR A 285 -4.44 3.02 -13.55
C THR A 285 -3.66 3.30 -14.84
N MET A 286 -3.36 4.56 -15.14
CA MET A 286 -2.54 4.95 -16.29
C MET A 286 -1.13 4.36 -16.27
N ALA A 287 -0.64 3.94 -15.11
CA ALA A 287 0.65 3.25 -15.01
C ALA A 287 0.70 1.95 -15.83
N TYR A 288 -0.45 1.31 -16.07
CA TYR A 288 -0.57 0.06 -16.84
C TYR A 288 -0.74 0.28 -18.36
N VAL A 289 -0.94 1.51 -18.80
CA VAL A 289 -1.22 1.88 -20.20
C VAL A 289 -0.01 2.52 -20.87
N ARG A 290 1.03 2.80 -20.14
CA ARG A 290 2.30 3.25 -20.72
C ARG A 290 2.91 2.08 -21.49
N GLY A 291 2.30 1.79 -22.63
CA GLY A 291 2.78 0.86 -23.61
C GLY A 291 4.19 1.22 -24.07
N THR A 292 4.92 0.25 -24.52
CA THR A 292 6.17 0.47 -25.24
C THR A 292 5.88 1.24 -26.52
N GLN A 293 6.88 1.93 -27.10
CA GLN A 293 6.71 2.55 -28.42
C GLN A 293 6.23 1.53 -29.47
N GLY A 294 6.63 0.24 -29.33
CA GLY A 294 6.17 -0.84 -30.19
C GLY A 294 4.67 -1.11 -30.10
N ASP A 295 4.09 -1.04 -28.88
CA ASP A 295 2.65 -1.22 -28.71
C ASP A 295 1.85 -0.09 -29.38
N LEU A 296 2.38 1.14 -29.32
CA LEU A 296 1.75 2.29 -30.00
C LEU A 296 1.84 2.18 -31.52
N GLN A 297 2.97 1.71 -32.04
CA GLN A 297 3.14 1.48 -33.47
C GLN A 297 2.19 0.40 -33.97
N ASN A 298 2.10 -0.74 -33.28
CA ASN A 298 1.19 -1.82 -33.66
C ASN A 298 -0.27 -1.36 -33.62
N ALA A 299 -0.67 -0.58 -32.60
CA ALA A 299 -2.02 -0.05 -32.53
C ALA A 299 -2.36 0.90 -33.72
N VAL A 300 -1.38 1.66 -34.19
CA VAL A 300 -1.56 2.54 -35.36
C VAL A 300 -1.66 1.72 -36.66
N GLU A 301 -0.85 0.66 -36.79
CA GLU A 301 -0.89 -0.22 -37.98
C GLU A 301 -2.20 -1.02 -38.09
N GLU A 302 -2.88 -1.28 -36.96
CA GLU A 302 -4.20 -1.92 -36.96
C GLU A 302 -5.33 -1.00 -37.47
N ILE A 303 -5.09 0.30 -37.57
CA ILE A 303 -6.07 1.24 -38.14
C ILE A 303 -5.94 1.23 -39.67
N ALA A 304 -6.70 0.36 -40.33
CA ALA A 304 -6.82 0.41 -41.76
C ALA A 304 -7.71 1.60 -42.15
N TRP A 305 -7.12 2.61 -42.76
CA TRP A 305 -7.88 3.68 -43.42
C TRP A 305 -8.31 3.17 -44.76
N ALA A 306 -9.64 2.97 -44.96
CA ALA A 306 -10.22 2.65 -46.25
C ALA A 306 -10.26 3.88 -47.14
#